data_f67a420268d13102f4d781a14406a48c
#
_entry.id   f67a420268d13102f4d781a14406a48c
#
_cell.length_a   1.000
_cell.length_b   1.000
_cell.length_c   1.000
_cell.angle_alpha   90.00
_cell.angle_beta   90.00
_cell.angle_gamma   90.00
#
_symmetry.space_group_name_H-M   'P 1'
#
loop_
_entity.id
_entity.type
_entity.pdbx_description
1 polymer ?
#
loop_
_entity_poly.entity_id
_entity_poly.type
_entity_poly.pdbx_seq_one_letter_code
_entity_poly.pdbx_strand_id
1 'polypeptide(L)'
;MSDVVIFDHLAIGVESWEDAYPRFAVHLGGSWSHGGDAGEFAPYQLIYAHDMRLEFISPGARPGGFMRRFIDRNGPGPHHLTFQVPSLVDALDRLRAIGIDTLGGRNETYWKEAFLHPKQAGMGTLIQLAESDKDLVGGFTSPAPEGFPESAGKPCAISWVGLTVASLDTARTLFADQLRGHVRQVGRGWFLISWGTGRNLLVREREETPGGAGLWLTHGVGVDHVVFGSPDLTPDDLKDGGTQAVRMPYEPSTDVAVLQAWQDINRQ
;
A
#
# COMPACT_ATOMS: atom_id res chain seq x y z
N MET A 1 10.09 22.42 -3.28
CA MET A 1 9.69 21.00 -3.49
C MET A 1 10.55 20.12 -2.58
N SER A 2 10.02 19.08 -2.00
CA SER A 2 10.81 18.15 -1.20
C SER A 2 11.69 17.31 -2.14
N ASP A 3 13.00 17.24 -1.88
CA ASP A 3 13.92 16.38 -2.64
C ASP A 3 13.82 14.89 -2.22
N VAL A 4 12.82 14.56 -1.40
CA VAL A 4 12.67 13.26 -0.76
C VAL A 4 11.53 12.48 -1.42
N VAL A 5 11.78 11.22 -1.74
CA VAL A 5 10.73 10.27 -2.11
C VAL A 5 9.90 9.94 -0.86
N ILE A 6 8.59 9.81 -1.03
CA ILE A 6 7.65 9.50 0.05
C ILE A 6 6.85 8.27 -0.34
N PHE A 7 6.83 7.24 0.49
CA PHE A 7 5.81 6.19 0.39
C PHE A 7 4.49 6.79 0.86
N ASP A 8 3.58 7.09 -0.08
CA ASP A 8 2.39 7.90 0.16
C ASP A 8 1.21 7.07 0.67
N HIS A 9 0.85 6.02 -0.06
CA HIS A 9 -0.27 5.15 0.31
C HIS A 9 -0.22 3.75 -0.30
N LEU A 10 -1.01 2.87 0.28
CA LEU A 10 -1.47 1.63 -0.33
C LEU A 10 -2.91 1.84 -0.81
N ALA A 11 -3.17 1.51 -2.07
CA ALA A 11 -4.52 1.48 -2.63
C ALA A 11 -5.10 0.06 -2.61
N ILE A 12 -6.37 -0.04 -2.21
CA ILE A 12 -7.12 -1.27 -2.00
C ILE A 12 -8.43 -1.18 -2.79
N GLY A 13 -8.66 -2.10 -3.73
CA GLY A 13 -9.93 -2.23 -4.41
C GLY A 13 -11.00 -2.81 -3.48
N VAL A 14 -12.17 -2.18 -3.40
CA VAL A 14 -13.31 -2.60 -2.60
C VAL A 14 -14.59 -2.55 -3.45
N GLU A 15 -15.60 -3.36 -3.12
CA GLU A 15 -16.90 -3.26 -3.79
C GLU A 15 -17.58 -1.94 -3.48
N SER A 16 -17.56 -1.57 -2.20
CA SER A 16 -18.06 -0.32 -1.67
C SER A 16 -17.10 0.17 -0.60
N TRP A 17 -16.92 1.48 -0.49
CA TRP A 17 -16.06 2.06 0.53
C TRP A 17 -16.66 1.93 1.95
N GLU A 18 -17.97 1.79 2.08
CA GLU A 18 -18.68 1.50 3.33
C GLU A 18 -18.26 0.14 3.91
N ASP A 19 -17.85 -0.82 3.10
CA ASP A 19 -17.35 -2.12 3.56
C ASP A 19 -16.05 -1.97 4.38
N ALA A 20 -15.27 -0.93 4.10
CA ALA A 20 -14.02 -0.66 4.79
C ALA A 20 -14.20 0.13 6.11
N TYR A 21 -15.30 0.85 6.30
CA TYR A 21 -15.49 1.76 7.43
C TYR A 21 -15.40 1.12 8.81
N PRO A 22 -16.11 0.00 9.09
CA PRO A 22 -16.12 -0.56 10.44
C PRO A 22 -14.71 -0.87 10.93
N ARG A 23 -13.87 -1.36 10.04
CA ARG A 23 -12.51 -1.75 10.40
C ARG A 23 -11.55 -0.58 10.33
N PHE A 24 -11.47 0.07 9.18
CA PHE A 24 -10.40 1.01 8.90
C PHE A 24 -10.64 2.42 9.47
N ALA A 25 -11.88 2.90 9.47
CA ALA A 25 -12.22 4.18 10.08
C ALA A 25 -12.54 4.04 11.58
N VAL A 26 -13.47 3.15 11.95
CA VAL A 26 -13.95 3.08 13.34
C VAL A 26 -12.92 2.44 14.26
N HIS A 27 -12.49 1.19 13.97
CA HIS A 27 -11.61 0.46 14.88
C HIS A 27 -10.16 0.94 14.83
N LEU A 28 -9.62 1.18 13.62
CA LEU A 28 -8.22 1.57 13.42
C LEU A 28 -8.02 3.08 13.43
N GLY A 29 -9.09 3.85 13.52
CA GLY A 29 -9.05 5.29 13.69
C GLY A 29 -8.63 6.07 12.46
N GLY A 30 -8.76 5.49 11.26
CA GLY A 30 -8.49 6.21 10.02
C GLY A 30 -9.44 7.39 9.87
N SER A 31 -8.87 8.58 9.69
CA SER A 31 -9.63 9.81 9.50
C SER A 31 -9.82 10.10 8.01
N TRP A 32 -10.96 10.65 7.64
CA TRP A 32 -11.20 11.09 6.26
C TRP A 32 -10.16 12.11 5.82
N SER A 33 -9.61 11.92 4.64
CA SER A 33 -8.72 12.87 3.97
C SER A 33 -9.44 13.52 2.78
N HIS A 34 -9.69 12.74 1.76
CA HIS A 34 -10.42 13.19 0.57
C HIS A 34 -10.99 12.00 -0.20
N GLY A 35 -11.85 12.29 -1.15
CA GLY A 35 -12.40 11.29 -2.04
C GLY A 35 -13.55 11.81 -2.88
N GLY A 36 -14.00 11.02 -3.82
CA GLY A 36 -15.11 11.34 -4.70
C GLY A 36 -15.19 10.41 -5.89
N ASP A 37 -16.26 10.52 -6.66
CA ASP A 37 -16.45 9.76 -7.89
C ASP A 37 -15.69 10.43 -9.04
N ALA A 38 -14.73 9.71 -9.63
CA ALA A 38 -13.98 10.11 -10.82
C ALA A 38 -14.54 9.48 -12.12
N GLY A 39 -15.71 8.88 -12.05
CA GLY A 39 -16.41 8.26 -13.17
C GLY A 39 -16.10 6.78 -13.31
N GLU A 40 -14.90 6.35 -13.66
CA GLU A 40 -14.53 4.94 -13.79
C GLU A 40 -14.18 4.27 -12.46
N PHE A 41 -13.88 5.07 -11.47
CA PHE A 41 -13.49 4.67 -10.12
C PHE A 41 -13.84 5.77 -9.13
N ALA A 42 -13.96 5.40 -7.86
CA ALA A 42 -14.21 6.32 -6.78
C ALA A 42 -13.18 6.08 -5.67
N PRO A 43 -12.12 6.90 -5.62
CA PRO A 43 -11.09 6.78 -4.59
C PRO A 43 -11.52 7.53 -3.33
N TYR A 44 -11.23 6.92 -2.17
CA TYR A 44 -11.45 7.48 -0.84
C TYR A 44 -10.23 7.22 0.02
N GLN A 45 -9.62 8.28 0.55
CA GLN A 45 -8.42 8.15 1.35
C GLN A 45 -8.69 8.36 2.84
N LEU A 46 -8.20 7.43 3.63
CA LEU A 46 -8.09 7.53 5.07
C LEU A 46 -6.64 7.83 5.46
N ILE A 47 -6.47 8.80 6.35
CA ILE A 47 -5.18 9.17 6.91
C ILE A 47 -5.03 8.60 8.32
N TYR A 48 -3.86 8.07 8.60
CA TYR A 48 -3.43 7.51 9.88
C TYR A 48 -2.34 8.34 10.52
N ALA A 49 -1.87 7.95 11.71
CA ALA A 49 -0.76 8.63 12.35
C ALA A 49 0.47 8.70 11.41
N HIS A 50 1.23 9.79 11.50
CA HIS A 50 2.40 10.09 10.66
C HIS A 50 2.07 10.25 9.16
N ASP A 51 0.84 10.67 8.85
CA ASP A 51 0.36 10.96 7.49
C ASP A 51 0.44 9.79 6.51
N MET A 52 0.58 8.55 6.99
CA MET A 52 0.45 7.37 6.15
C MET A 52 -1.01 7.17 5.77
N ARG A 53 -1.27 6.77 4.54
CA ARG A 53 -2.64 6.68 4.00
C ARG A 53 -2.95 5.29 3.48
N LEU A 54 -4.23 4.94 3.58
CA LEU A 54 -4.85 3.88 2.81
C LEU A 54 -5.88 4.51 1.88
N GLU A 55 -5.82 4.16 0.62
CA GLU A 55 -6.80 4.54 -0.38
C GLU A 55 -7.72 3.35 -0.65
N PHE A 56 -9.02 3.55 -0.51
CA PHE A 56 -10.02 2.55 -0.89
C PHE A 56 -10.65 2.99 -2.21
N ILE A 57 -10.57 2.13 -3.22
CA ILE A 57 -11.04 2.45 -4.56
C ILE A 57 -12.20 1.53 -4.89
N SER A 58 -13.40 2.09 -4.97
CA SER A 58 -14.57 1.39 -5.46
C SER A 58 -14.83 1.66 -6.95
N PRO A 59 -15.66 0.85 -7.63
CA PRO A 59 -16.16 1.21 -8.96
C PRO A 59 -16.87 2.57 -8.91
N GLY A 60 -16.61 3.41 -9.90
CA GLY A 60 -17.29 4.70 -10.06
C GLY A 60 -18.65 4.57 -10.74
N ALA A 61 -19.32 5.70 -10.93
CA ALA A 61 -20.68 5.74 -11.53
C ALA A 61 -20.73 5.27 -13.00
N ARG A 62 -19.58 5.31 -13.71
CA ARG A 62 -19.53 4.85 -15.11
C ARG A 62 -19.48 3.33 -15.18
N PRO A 63 -20.47 2.67 -15.81
CA PRO A 63 -20.47 1.21 -15.98
C PRO A 63 -19.22 0.72 -16.72
N GLY A 64 -18.68 -0.43 -16.29
CA GLY A 64 -17.55 -1.08 -16.95
C GLY A 64 -16.22 -0.35 -16.85
N GLY A 65 -16.08 0.58 -15.88
CA GLY A 65 -14.83 1.25 -15.57
C GLY A 65 -13.70 0.27 -15.18
N PHE A 66 -12.46 0.75 -15.16
CA PHE A 66 -11.31 -0.14 -14.92
C PHE A 66 -11.35 -0.81 -13.54
N MET A 67 -11.86 -0.11 -12.52
CA MET A 67 -11.94 -0.66 -11.18
C MET A 67 -12.99 -1.78 -11.09
N ARG A 68 -14.14 -1.66 -11.79
CA ARG A 68 -15.09 -2.76 -11.88
C ARG A 68 -14.45 -4.00 -12.53
N ARG A 69 -13.72 -3.82 -13.63
CA ARG A 69 -12.99 -4.93 -14.28
C ARG A 69 -11.91 -5.54 -13.38
N PHE A 70 -11.23 -4.71 -12.58
CA PHE A 70 -10.24 -5.20 -11.61
C PHE A 70 -10.88 -6.11 -10.57
N ILE A 71 -11.97 -5.65 -9.94
CA ILE A 71 -12.66 -6.40 -8.88
C ILE A 71 -13.33 -7.66 -9.43
N ASP A 72 -13.97 -7.60 -10.61
CA ASP A 72 -14.56 -8.76 -11.25
C ASP A 72 -13.55 -9.87 -11.53
N ARG A 73 -12.31 -9.48 -11.83
CA ARG A 73 -11.23 -10.42 -12.17
C ARG A 73 -10.46 -10.93 -10.95
N ASN A 74 -10.21 -10.08 -9.96
CA ASN A 74 -9.27 -10.35 -8.89
C ASN A 74 -9.95 -10.44 -7.51
N GLY A 75 -11.20 -9.99 -7.38
CA GLY A 75 -11.85 -9.73 -6.12
C GLY A 75 -11.39 -8.41 -5.48
N PRO A 76 -12.00 -8.00 -4.36
CA PRO A 76 -11.49 -6.92 -3.52
C PRO A 76 -10.08 -7.24 -3.01
N GLY A 77 -9.18 -6.24 -2.98
CA GLY A 77 -7.82 -6.45 -2.52
C GLY A 77 -6.84 -5.38 -2.99
N PRO A 78 -5.52 -5.56 -2.70
CA PRO A 78 -4.49 -4.60 -3.04
C PRO A 78 -4.45 -4.29 -4.54
N HIS A 79 -4.41 -3.01 -4.87
CA HIS A 79 -4.33 -2.53 -6.26
C HIS A 79 -2.95 -1.98 -6.58
N HIS A 80 -2.44 -1.02 -5.78
CA HIS A 80 -1.13 -0.44 -6.02
C HIS A 80 -0.49 0.17 -4.76
N LEU A 81 0.82 0.34 -4.80
CA LEU A 81 1.61 1.14 -3.86
C LEU A 81 1.99 2.44 -4.54
N THR A 82 1.79 3.59 -3.87
CA THR A 82 2.09 4.91 -4.41
C THR A 82 3.30 5.53 -3.74
N PHE A 83 4.23 5.99 -4.56
CA PHE A 83 5.41 6.75 -4.14
C PHE A 83 5.38 8.13 -4.78
N GLN A 84 5.36 9.18 -3.96
CA GLN A 84 5.59 10.52 -4.45
C GLN A 84 7.09 10.73 -4.68
N VAL A 85 7.43 11.22 -5.88
CA VAL A 85 8.80 11.49 -6.30
C VAL A 85 8.99 12.98 -6.57
N PRO A 86 10.18 13.55 -6.33
CA PRO A 86 10.45 14.97 -6.59
C PRO A 86 10.31 15.36 -8.06
N SER A 87 10.69 14.46 -8.95
CA SER A 87 10.60 14.60 -10.41
C SER A 87 10.23 13.26 -11.00
N LEU A 88 9.07 13.20 -11.64
CA LEU A 88 8.62 11.99 -12.31
C LEU A 88 9.53 11.64 -13.50
N VAL A 89 9.93 12.64 -14.27
CA VAL A 89 10.82 12.45 -15.44
C VAL A 89 12.14 11.80 -15.02
N ASP A 90 12.79 12.34 -13.99
CA ASP A 90 14.07 11.79 -13.51
C ASP A 90 13.91 10.39 -12.93
N ALA A 91 12.80 10.12 -12.25
CA ALA A 91 12.49 8.79 -11.71
C ALA A 91 12.29 7.77 -12.84
N LEU A 92 11.57 8.15 -13.91
CA LEU A 92 11.34 7.28 -15.05
C LEU A 92 12.63 7.03 -15.85
N ASP A 93 13.50 8.01 -16.00
CA ASP A 93 14.78 7.86 -16.69
C ASP A 93 15.71 6.89 -15.94
N ARG A 94 15.76 6.98 -14.61
CA ARG A 94 16.51 6.01 -13.78
C ARG A 94 15.97 4.58 -13.91
N LEU A 95 14.65 4.41 -13.95
CA LEU A 95 14.02 3.10 -14.10
C LEU A 95 14.27 2.50 -15.48
N ARG A 96 14.17 3.30 -16.55
CA ARG A 96 14.52 2.86 -17.91
C ARG A 96 15.97 2.42 -18.02
N ALA A 97 16.89 3.11 -17.35
CA ALA A 97 18.31 2.75 -17.35
C ALA A 97 18.58 1.34 -16.77
N ILE A 98 17.66 0.81 -15.97
CA ILE A 98 17.73 -0.57 -15.44
C ILE A 98 16.72 -1.52 -16.09
N GLY A 99 16.12 -1.13 -17.22
CA GLY A 99 15.22 -1.97 -18.01
C GLY A 99 13.78 -2.07 -17.49
N ILE A 100 13.35 -1.16 -16.62
CA ILE A 100 11.96 -1.10 -16.14
C ILE A 100 11.21 -0.03 -16.95
N ASP A 101 10.27 -0.48 -17.79
CA ASP A 101 9.35 0.39 -18.51
C ASP A 101 8.08 0.67 -17.69
N THR A 102 7.41 1.77 -18.02
CA THR A 102 6.19 2.21 -17.36
C THR A 102 4.98 2.00 -18.25
N LEU A 103 3.83 1.84 -17.60
CA LEU A 103 2.52 1.74 -18.21
C LEU A 103 1.72 3.00 -17.92
N GLY A 104 0.94 3.44 -18.90
CA GLY A 104 -0.04 4.50 -18.73
C GLY A 104 0.57 5.76 -18.14
N GLY A 105 -0.27 6.56 -17.58
CA GLY A 105 0.10 7.75 -16.84
C GLY A 105 -0.81 8.93 -17.14
N ARG A 106 -0.74 9.92 -16.26
CA ARG A 106 -1.41 11.20 -16.39
C ARG A 106 -0.36 12.28 -16.28
N ASN A 107 -0.50 13.32 -17.07
CA ASN A 107 0.41 14.46 -17.06
C ASN A 107 -0.41 15.75 -17.00
N GLU A 108 -0.98 16.02 -15.84
CA GLU A 108 -1.70 17.26 -15.54
C GLU A 108 -0.80 18.22 -14.77
N THR A 109 -1.15 19.50 -14.75
CA THR A 109 -0.33 20.54 -14.11
C THR A 109 -0.09 20.26 -12.62
N TYR A 110 -1.07 19.71 -11.93
CA TYR A 110 -1.06 19.46 -10.48
C TYR A 110 -0.76 18.01 -10.10
N TRP A 111 -0.88 17.08 -11.06
CA TRP A 111 -0.68 15.66 -10.82
C TRP A 111 -0.12 14.96 -12.05
N LYS A 112 1.06 14.40 -11.92
CA LYS A 112 1.68 13.56 -12.94
C LYS A 112 1.89 12.19 -12.34
N GLU A 113 1.60 11.14 -13.09
CA GLU A 113 1.77 9.77 -12.62
C GLU A 113 2.20 8.83 -13.73
N ALA A 114 2.85 7.75 -13.33
CA ALA A 114 3.14 6.59 -14.17
C ALA A 114 3.11 5.32 -13.32
N PHE A 115 2.85 4.18 -13.95
CA PHE A 115 2.77 2.91 -13.25
C PHE A 115 3.84 1.94 -13.73
N LEU A 116 4.45 1.19 -12.80
CA LEU A 116 5.30 0.05 -13.11
C LEU A 116 4.43 -1.20 -13.16
N HIS A 117 4.57 -1.96 -14.26
CA HIS A 117 3.81 -3.20 -14.41
C HIS A 117 4.25 -4.26 -13.38
N PRO A 118 3.32 -4.96 -12.70
CA PRO A 118 3.64 -5.90 -11.63
C PRO A 118 4.67 -6.96 -12.01
N LYS A 119 4.59 -7.49 -13.24
CA LYS A 119 5.53 -8.52 -13.74
C LYS A 119 6.89 -7.95 -14.12
N GLN A 120 6.95 -6.75 -14.71
CA GLN A 120 8.21 -6.12 -15.10
C GLN A 120 9.00 -5.65 -13.89
N ALA A 121 8.31 -5.04 -12.92
CA ALA A 121 8.92 -4.64 -11.66
C ALA A 121 9.22 -5.83 -10.74
N GLY A 122 8.62 -7.01 -10.97
CA GLY A 122 8.79 -8.19 -10.12
C GLY A 122 8.07 -8.12 -8.77
N MET A 123 7.21 -7.12 -8.57
CA MET A 123 6.60 -6.84 -7.26
C MET A 123 5.23 -7.50 -7.07
N GLY A 124 4.63 -8.09 -8.11
CA GLY A 124 3.31 -8.71 -8.02
C GLY A 124 2.14 -7.72 -7.79
N THR A 125 2.43 -6.46 -7.61
CA THR A 125 1.46 -5.35 -7.50
C THR A 125 1.90 -4.19 -8.38
N LEU A 126 0.97 -3.31 -8.76
CA LEU A 126 1.32 -2.07 -9.44
C LEU A 126 2.11 -1.16 -8.48
N ILE A 127 3.11 -0.49 -9.00
CA ILE A 127 3.79 0.61 -8.30
C ILE A 127 3.47 1.89 -9.05
N GLN A 128 2.80 2.81 -8.39
CA GLN A 128 2.52 4.14 -8.91
C GLN A 128 3.62 5.10 -8.47
N LEU A 129 4.19 5.82 -9.42
CA LEU A 129 5.03 6.97 -9.15
C LEU A 129 4.22 8.22 -9.45
N ALA A 130 4.19 9.14 -8.51
CA ALA A 130 3.46 10.39 -8.64
C ALA A 130 4.36 11.60 -8.35
N GLU A 131 4.23 12.63 -9.16
CA GLU A 131 4.76 13.97 -8.89
C GLU A 131 3.57 14.89 -8.66
N SER A 132 3.46 15.47 -7.47
CA SER A 132 2.39 16.40 -7.15
C SER A 132 2.93 17.71 -6.64
N ASP A 133 2.28 18.79 -7.00
CA ASP A 133 2.44 20.06 -6.31
C ASP A 133 1.56 20.03 -5.06
N LYS A 134 2.19 19.93 -3.88
CA LYS A 134 1.46 19.85 -2.61
C LYS A 134 0.55 21.04 -2.36
N ASP A 135 0.93 22.21 -2.85
CA ASP A 135 0.12 23.43 -2.69
C ASP A 135 -1.16 23.39 -3.56
N LEU A 136 -1.09 22.68 -4.69
CA LEU A 136 -2.25 22.42 -5.54
C LEU A 136 -3.08 21.23 -5.05
N VAL A 137 -2.43 20.19 -4.52
CA VAL A 137 -3.11 19.00 -3.98
C VAL A 137 -3.79 19.28 -2.64
N GLY A 138 -3.40 20.32 -1.91
CA GLY A 138 -4.18 20.85 -0.78
C GLY A 138 -5.63 21.21 -1.13
N GLY A 139 -5.95 21.35 -2.43
CA GLY A 139 -7.31 21.50 -2.96
C GLY A 139 -8.11 20.20 -3.09
N PHE A 140 -7.50 19.03 -2.89
CA PHE A 140 -8.20 17.73 -2.91
C PHE A 140 -8.83 17.35 -1.57
N THR A 141 -8.78 18.18 -0.55
CA THR A 141 -9.59 17.98 0.64
C THR A 141 -11.06 18.12 0.25
N SER A 142 -11.81 17.05 0.29
CA SER A 142 -13.26 17.10 0.18
C SER A 142 -13.90 16.88 1.55
N PRO A 143 -15.08 17.43 1.82
CA PRO A 143 -15.82 17.08 3.02
C PRO A 143 -16.08 15.55 3.02
N ALA A 144 -16.04 14.95 4.21
CA ALA A 144 -16.46 13.58 4.36
C ALA A 144 -17.92 13.42 3.86
N PRO A 145 -18.24 12.30 3.21
CA PRO A 145 -19.61 12.06 2.78
C PRO A 145 -20.56 11.95 3.96
N GLU A 146 -21.83 12.19 3.71
CA GLU A 146 -22.87 12.00 4.71
C GLU A 146 -22.85 10.56 5.26
N GLY A 147 -22.89 10.42 6.57
CA GLY A 147 -22.84 9.12 7.23
C GLY A 147 -21.42 8.53 7.39
N PHE A 148 -20.36 9.28 7.04
CA PHE A 148 -19.00 8.86 7.39
C PHE A 148 -18.87 8.69 8.92
N PRO A 149 -18.42 7.51 9.41
CA PRO A 149 -18.40 7.24 10.84
C PRO A 149 -17.33 8.07 11.55
N GLU A 150 -17.66 8.51 12.78
CA GLU A 150 -16.64 9.05 13.67
C GLU A 150 -15.69 7.94 14.12
N SER A 151 -14.40 8.25 14.18
CA SER A 151 -13.40 7.33 14.71
C SER A 151 -13.65 7.05 16.20
N ALA A 152 -13.53 5.80 16.62
CA ALA A 152 -13.66 5.40 18.01
C ALA A 152 -12.51 5.88 18.92
N GLY A 153 -11.45 6.43 18.36
CA GLY A 153 -10.27 6.86 19.12
C GLY A 153 -9.22 7.59 18.29
N LYS A 154 -7.99 7.65 18.82
CA LYS A 154 -6.85 8.21 18.09
C LYS A 154 -6.48 7.29 16.93
N PRO A 155 -6.07 7.87 15.78
CA PRO A 155 -5.58 7.07 14.67
C PRO A 155 -4.42 6.16 15.09
N CYS A 156 -4.49 4.88 14.74
CA CYS A 156 -3.35 3.98 14.83
C CYS A 156 -2.22 4.46 13.91
N ALA A 157 -0.99 4.09 14.20
CA ALA A 157 0.07 4.15 13.20
C ALA A 157 0.04 2.88 12.35
N ILE A 158 0.41 3.01 11.08
CA ILE A 158 0.75 1.88 10.23
C ILE A 158 2.21 1.54 10.51
N SER A 159 2.44 0.35 11.07
CA SER A 159 3.80 -0.13 11.35
C SER A 159 4.52 -0.48 10.05
N TRP A 160 3.86 -1.21 9.16
CA TRP A 160 4.31 -1.48 7.80
C TRP A 160 3.18 -2.03 6.90
N VAL A 161 3.39 -1.91 5.60
CA VAL A 161 2.70 -2.69 4.58
C VAL A 161 3.57 -3.90 4.25
N GLY A 162 3.02 -5.10 4.18
CA GLY A 162 3.73 -6.33 3.84
C GLY A 162 3.65 -6.62 2.34
N LEU A 163 4.80 -6.92 1.75
CA LEU A 163 4.96 -7.24 0.33
C LEU A 163 5.78 -8.50 0.15
N THR A 164 5.18 -9.52 -0.47
CA THR A 164 5.90 -10.72 -0.89
C THR A 164 6.37 -10.58 -2.34
N VAL A 165 7.64 -10.87 -2.60
CA VAL A 165 8.30 -10.72 -3.92
C VAL A 165 8.95 -12.02 -4.37
N ALA A 166 9.23 -12.13 -5.66
CA ALA A 166 9.97 -13.28 -6.21
C ALA A 166 11.48 -13.19 -5.97
N SER A 167 12.03 -11.97 -5.80
CA SER A 167 13.45 -11.71 -5.59
C SER A 167 13.65 -10.49 -4.70
N LEU A 168 14.36 -10.68 -3.59
CA LEU A 168 14.74 -9.58 -2.70
C LEU A 168 15.72 -8.61 -3.35
N ASP A 169 16.64 -9.10 -4.19
CA ASP A 169 17.61 -8.25 -4.88
C ASP A 169 16.91 -7.28 -5.83
N THR A 170 15.93 -7.79 -6.61
CA THR A 170 15.11 -6.92 -7.49
C THR A 170 14.33 -5.89 -6.68
N ALA A 171 13.72 -6.30 -5.59
CA ALA A 171 12.97 -5.41 -4.72
C ALA A 171 13.89 -4.37 -4.05
N ARG A 172 15.08 -4.76 -3.62
CA ARG A 172 16.06 -3.85 -3.01
C ARG A 172 16.54 -2.81 -4.04
N THR A 173 16.86 -3.24 -5.25
CA THR A 173 17.19 -2.32 -6.33
C THR A 173 16.08 -1.30 -6.57
N LEU A 174 14.81 -1.74 -6.65
CA LEU A 174 13.71 -0.81 -6.85
C LEU A 174 13.52 0.14 -5.64
N PHE A 175 13.34 -0.42 -4.45
CA PHE A 175 12.90 0.37 -3.31
C PHE A 175 14.04 1.15 -2.63
N ALA A 176 15.24 0.58 -2.50
CA ALA A 176 16.36 1.27 -1.88
C ALA A 176 17.13 2.15 -2.88
N ASP A 177 17.51 1.61 -4.05
CA ASP A 177 18.40 2.34 -4.94
C ASP A 177 17.64 3.35 -5.80
N GLN A 178 16.49 2.95 -6.39
CA GLN A 178 15.72 3.83 -7.28
C GLN A 178 14.76 4.74 -6.52
N LEU A 179 14.03 4.22 -5.54
CA LEU A 179 13.06 4.96 -4.73
C LEU A 179 13.63 5.48 -3.40
N ARG A 180 14.95 5.34 -3.17
CA ARG A 180 15.69 5.95 -2.07
C ARG A 180 15.16 5.62 -0.66
N GLY A 181 14.54 4.45 -0.50
CA GLY A 181 14.15 3.96 0.82
C GLY A 181 15.36 3.62 1.67
N HIS A 182 15.25 3.85 2.97
CA HIS A 182 16.28 3.49 3.94
C HIS A 182 15.99 2.10 4.51
N VAL A 183 16.88 1.14 4.27
CA VAL A 183 16.76 -0.21 4.86
C VAL A 183 17.06 -0.12 6.37
N ARG A 184 16.03 -0.37 7.18
CA ARG A 184 16.09 -0.29 8.64
C ARG A 184 16.60 -1.59 9.28
N GLN A 185 16.17 -2.72 8.72
CA GLN A 185 16.50 -4.05 9.23
C GLN A 185 16.53 -5.07 8.11
N VAL A 186 17.37 -6.09 8.27
CA VAL A 186 17.47 -7.22 7.35
C VAL A 186 17.40 -8.50 8.17
N GLY A 187 16.54 -9.44 7.78
CA GLY A 187 16.46 -10.78 8.30
C GLY A 187 16.65 -11.85 7.22
N ARG A 188 16.51 -13.12 7.60
CA ARG A 188 16.58 -14.21 6.63
C ARG A 188 15.36 -14.17 5.72
N GLY A 189 15.56 -13.89 4.43
CA GLY A 189 14.48 -13.87 3.45
C GLY A 189 13.57 -12.62 3.50
N TRP A 190 13.98 -11.53 4.19
CA TRP A 190 13.22 -10.30 4.26
C TRP A 190 14.08 -9.07 4.59
N PHE A 191 13.55 -7.89 4.31
CA PHE A 191 14.05 -6.61 4.82
C PHE A 191 12.90 -5.64 5.12
N LEU A 192 13.11 -4.78 6.10
CA LEU A 192 12.23 -3.65 6.43
C LEU A 192 12.86 -2.37 5.90
N ILE A 193 12.12 -1.63 5.09
CA ILE A 193 12.56 -0.39 4.44
C ILE A 193 11.59 0.74 4.75
N SER A 194 12.09 1.98 4.88
CA SER A 194 11.33 3.14 5.32
C SER A 194 11.59 4.37 4.46
N TRP A 195 10.56 5.19 4.30
CA TRP A 195 10.60 6.54 3.71
C TRP A 195 10.20 7.61 4.74
N GLY A 196 10.52 7.39 5.99
CA GLY A 196 10.17 8.23 7.14
C GLY A 196 9.29 7.51 8.16
N THR A 197 8.99 8.17 9.25
CA THR A 197 8.21 7.59 10.36
C THR A 197 6.85 7.10 9.89
N GLY A 198 6.52 5.85 10.19
CA GLY A 198 5.23 5.22 9.83
C GLY A 198 5.07 4.90 8.35
N ARG A 199 6.09 5.09 7.52
CA ARG A 199 6.06 4.83 6.07
C ARG A 199 6.97 3.67 5.71
N ASN A 200 6.64 2.51 6.24
CA ASN A 200 7.48 1.33 6.15
C ASN A 200 6.86 0.27 5.22
N LEU A 201 7.74 -0.42 4.52
CA LEU A 201 7.42 -1.60 3.72
C LEU A 201 8.25 -2.78 4.23
N LEU A 202 7.58 -3.85 4.62
CA LEU A 202 8.23 -5.13 4.90
C LEU A 202 8.24 -5.97 3.64
N VAL A 203 9.41 -6.17 3.07
CA VAL A 203 9.58 -6.96 1.86
C VAL A 203 10.13 -8.32 2.23
N ARG A 204 9.48 -9.39 1.76
CA ARG A 204 9.94 -10.77 1.96
C ARG A 204 9.95 -11.54 0.66
N GLU A 205 10.87 -12.48 0.55
CA GLU A 205 10.93 -13.39 -0.57
C GLU A 205 9.90 -14.52 -0.42
N ARG A 206 9.30 -14.89 -1.55
CA ARG A 206 8.37 -16.04 -1.58
C ARG A 206 9.14 -17.31 -1.27
N GLU A 207 8.68 -18.08 -0.30
CA GLU A 207 9.19 -19.41 -0.05
C GLU A 207 8.73 -20.38 -1.15
N GLU A 208 9.66 -21.17 -1.68
CA GLU A 208 9.36 -22.17 -2.71
C GLU A 208 8.71 -23.44 -2.16
N THR A 209 8.57 -23.56 -0.85
CA THR A 209 8.08 -24.78 -0.19
C THR A 209 6.56 -24.90 -0.32
N PRO A 210 6.03 -26.03 -0.83
CA PRO A 210 4.59 -26.28 -0.81
C PRO A 210 4.08 -26.32 0.64
N GLY A 211 3.24 -25.38 1.01
CA GLY A 211 2.70 -25.22 2.37
C GLY A 211 3.34 -24.10 3.20
N GLY A 212 4.49 -23.55 2.78
CA GLY A 212 5.03 -22.31 3.36
C GLY A 212 4.22 -21.12 2.89
N ALA A 213 4.11 -20.12 3.71
CA ALA A 213 3.49 -18.79 3.56
C ALA A 213 2.69 -18.39 2.28
N GLY A 214 2.46 -19.30 1.38
CA GLY A 214 1.44 -19.19 0.31
C GLY A 214 0.02 -19.03 0.84
N LEU A 215 -0.10 -18.85 2.16
CA LEU A 215 -1.36 -18.58 2.88
C LEU A 215 -2.05 -17.28 2.45
N TRP A 216 -1.33 -16.37 1.77
CA TRP A 216 -1.80 -15.00 1.69
C TRP A 216 -2.17 -14.52 0.28
N LEU A 217 -1.63 -15.14 -0.77
CA LEU A 217 -1.79 -14.63 -2.13
C LEU A 217 -2.12 -15.74 -3.12
N THR A 218 -3.13 -15.52 -3.93
CA THR A 218 -3.52 -16.41 -5.04
C THR A 218 -2.39 -16.62 -6.06
N HIS A 219 -1.44 -15.68 -6.15
CA HIS A 219 -0.33 -15.69 -7.10
C HIS A 219 1.05 -15.77 -6.42
N GLY A 220 1.10 -15.84 -5.10
CA GLY A 220 2.34 -16.00 -4.34
C GLY A 220 3.25 -14.78 -4.27
N VAL A 221 2.90 -13.65 -4.90
CA VAL A 221 3.63 -12.37 -4.87
C VAL A 221 2.67 -11.18 -4.90
N GLY A 222 3.02 -10.10 -4.21
CA GLY A 222 2.22 -8.88 -4.09
C GLY A 222 2.04 -8.44 -2.63
N VAL A 223 1.22 -7.41 -2.41
CA VAL A 223 0.86 -6.96 -1.06
C VAL A 223 -0.03 -8.01 -0.39
N ASP A 224 0.32 -8.42 0.82
CA ASP A 224 -0.37 -9.50 1.54
C ASP A 224 -0.94 -9.10 2.90
N HIS A 225 -0.44 -8.04 3.54
CA HIS A 225 -0.97 -7.58 4.83
C HIS A 225 -0.61 -6.12 5.13
N VAL A 226 -1.28 -5.56 6.13
CA VAL A 226 -0.91 -4.28 6.76
C VAL A 226 -0.88 -4.50 8.27
N VAL A 227 0.17 -4.04 8.92
CA VAL A 227 0.32 -4.10 10.38
C VAL A 227 0.12 -2.71 10.96
N PHE A 228 -0.77 -2.63 11.95
CA PHE A 228 -1.07 -1.43 12.70
C PHE A 228 -0.52 -1.54 14.12
N GLY A 229 0.07 -0.47 14.62
CA GLY A 229 0.65 -0.45 15.96
C GLY A 229 1.57 0.74 16.17
N SER A 230 2.84 0.50 16.52
CA SER A 230 3.86 1.54 16.60
C SER A 230 4.56 1.72 15.25
N PRO A 231 4.89 2.96 14.84
CA PRO A 231 5.67 3.21 13.62
C PRO A 231 7.10 2.67 13.71
N ASP A 232 7.59 2.45 14.92
CA ASP A 232 8.94 1.93 15.18
C ASP A 232 9.00 0.41 15.32
N LEU A 233 7.83 -0.25 15.28
CA LEU A 233 7.73 -1.70 15.36
C LEU A 233 8.54 -2.37 14.27
N THR A 234 9.20 -3.46 14.63
CA THR A 234 9.94 -4.33 13.71
C THR A 234 9.35 -5.75 13.74
N PRO A 235 9.64 -6.59 12.76
CA PRO A 235 9.18 -7.99 12.78
C PRO A 235 9.61 -8.75 14.04
N ASP A 236 10.77 -8.42 14.62
CA ASP A 236 11.28 -9.06 15.84
C ASP A 236 10.50 -8.63 17.10
N ASP A 237 9.79 -7.51 17.05
CA ASP A 237 9.01 -6.96 18.17
C ASP A 237 7.58 -7.50 18.24
N LEU A 238 7.15 -8.35 17.30
CA LEU A 238 5.80 -8.93 17.28
C LEU A 238 5.59 -9.92 18.44
N LYS A 239 5.71 -9.41 19.65
CA LYS A 239 5.43 -10.13 20.90
C LYS A 239 4.17 -9.56 21.50
N ASP A 240 3.11 -10.35 21.46
CA ASP A 240 1.89 -10.20 22.24
C ASP A 240 1.18 -8.82 22.37
N GLY A 241 0.03 -8.72 21.80
CA GLY A 241 -1.11 -8.02 22.40
C GLY A 241 -1.42 -6.59 21.99
N GLY A 242 -0.56 -5.87 21.31
CA GLY A 242 -0.82 -4.46 20.94
C GLY A 242 -0.86 -4.17 19.43
N THR A 243 -0.58 -5.16 18.63
CA THR A 243 -0.42 -5.04 17.18
C THR A 243 -1.62 -5.66 16.48
N GLN A 244 -2.19 -4.94 15.53
CA GLN A 244 -3.27 -5.45 14.69
C GLN A 244 -2.76 -5.60 13.27
N ALA A 245 -3.02 -6.76 12.66
CA ALA A 245 -2.72 -6.99 11.27
C ALA A 245 -4.00 -7.22 10.47
N VAL A 246 -4.06 -6.67 9.28
CA VAL A 246 -5.16 -6.85 8.33
C VAL A 246 -4.61 -7.55 7.11
N ARG A 247 -5.16 -8.73 6.83
CA ARG A 247 -4.81 -9.54 5.68
C ARG A 247 -5.35 -8.93 4.39
N MET A 248 -4.62 -9.11 3.31
CA MET A 248 -5.04 -8.77 1.95
C MET A 248 -5.12 -10.02 1.07
N PRO A 249 -6.18 -10.24 0.28
CA PRO A 249 -7.38 -9.41 0.19
C PRO A 249 -8.13 -9.31 1.51
N TYR A 250 -8.82 -8.20 1.73
CA TYR A 250 -9.52 -7.95 2.98
C TYR A 250 -10.73 -8.88 3.13
N GLU A 251 -10.68 -9.71 4.16
CA GLU A 251 -11.82 -10.52 4.61
C GLU A 251 -12.12 -10.18 6.07
N PRO A 252 -13.31 -9.65 6.40
CA PRO A 252 -13.62 -9.16 7.75
C PRO A 252 -13.43 -10.18 8.88
N SER A 253 -13.45 -11.47 8.57
CA SER A 253 -13.43 -12.56 9.56
C SER A 253 -12.05 -13.14 9.88
N THR A 254 -10.96 -12.70 9.24
CA THR A 254 -9.67 -13.41 9.28
C THR A 254 -8.52 -12.70 9.98
N ASP A 255 -8.77 -11.60 10.67
CA ASP A 255 -7.77 -10.70 11.25
C ASP A 255 -6.79 -11.32 12.26
N VAL A 256 -7.21 -12.35 13.00
CA VAL A 256 -6.39 -12.94 14.08
C VAL A 256 -5.32 -13.91 13.55
N ALA A 257 -5.56 -14.54 12.42
CA ALA A 257 -4.68 -15.58 11.87
C ALA A 257 -3.33 -15.02 11.34
N VAL A 258 -3.25 -13.74 11.03
CA VAL A 258 -2.04 -13.11 10.42
C VAL A 258 -0.88 -13.03 11.41
N LEU A 259 -1.16 -12.56 12.63
CA LEU A 259 -0.13 -12.45 13.67
C LEU A 259 0.38 -13.83 14.11
N GLN A 260 -0.52 -14.82 14.20
CA GLN A 260 -0.17 -16.17 14.59
C GLN A 260 0.77 -16.84 13.54
N ALA A 261 0.46 -16.69 12.26
CA ALA A 261 1.29 -17.24 11.20
C ALA A 261 2.69 -16.62 11.15
N TRP A 262 2.82 -15.30 11.43
CA TRP A 262 4.11 -14.64 11.53
C TRP A 262 4.93 -15.14 12.73
N GLN A 263 4.30 -15.34 13.87
CA GLN A 263 4.95 -15.89 15.06
C GLN A 263 5.46 -17.30 14.80
N ASP A 264 4.71 -18.11 14.04
CA ASP A 264 5.08 -19.51 13.73
C ASP A 264 6.24 -19.60 12.72
N ILE A 265 6.30 -18.70 11.75
CA ILE A 265 7.42 -18.61 10.76
C ILE A 265 8.72 -18.17 11.43
N ASN A 266 8.67 -17.26 12.38
CA ASN A 266 9.86 -16.73 13.06
C ASN A 266 10.35 -17.62 14.22
N ARG A 267 9.64 -18.72 14.56
CA ARG A 267 10.05 -19.72 15.56
C ARG A 267 10.82 -20.90 14.99
N GLN A 268 10.88 -21.02 13.66
CA GLN A 268 11.67 -22.05 12.94
C GLN A 268 12.98 -21.44 12.44
#